data_c4e28f79aa0eb2fc91620108df98249f
#
_entry.id   c4e28f79aa0eb2fc91620108df98249f
#
_cell.length_a   1.000
_cell.length_b   1.000
_cell.length_c   1.000
_cell.angle_alpha   90.00
_cell.angle_beta   90.00
_cell.angle_gamma   90.00
#
_symmetry.space_group_name_H-M   'P 1'
#
loop_
_entity.id
_entity.type
_entity.pdbx_description
1 polymer ?
#
loop_
_entity_poly.entity_id
_entity_poly.type
_entity_poly.pdbx_seq_one_letter_code
_entity_poly.pdbx_strand_id
1 'polypeptide(L)'
;GAHTNHFNGKLKEYRINLESVDLNLKYFGFRWWHLLVAKKRALKRGYSKFDLIIDLQTKFRNSLILKRIPHEQFYSRTLDGFFSSKKIKSNSLDHLENLSLFIEDDIVRLDYKVNKLPKEILKEAKRLLPNSNYVGFSITQGNEYRKKSWSIYKFTALANRILSKNKVPVFFIEKNKIDLIEKIKNQVPAAIFPELNSNLSCPALVTALASRLNTAVSIDNGIMHMMSLANIPMIVLFGPTNANKFAPKNKFTKILDSKIIHKTKDINSIEVDEVLSLI
;
A
#
# COMPACT_ATOMS: atom_id res chain seq x y z
N GLY A 1 8.55 -15.64 -6.35
CA GLY A 1 8.47 -15.70 -4.89
C GLY A 1 7.05 -15.85 -4.39
N ALA A 2 6.86 -15.78 -3.07
CA ALA A 2 5.56 -15.94 -2.43
C ALA A 2 4.46 -14.94 -2.90
N HIS A 3 4.85 -13.89 -3.59
CA HIS A 3 3.95 -12.84 -4.08
C HIS A 3 3.67 -12.90 -5.59
N THR A 4 4.13 -13.92 -6.29
CA THR A 4 3.89 -14.08 -7.74
C THR A 4 2.39 -14.03 -8.07
N ASN A 5 1.55 -14.66 -7.23
CA ASN A 5 0.10 -14.67 -7.40
C ASN A 5 -0.54 -13.27 -7.26
N HIS A 6 0.10 -12.31 -6.60
CA HIS A 6 -0.43 -10.95 -6.53
C HIS A 6 -0.38 -10.27 -7.91
N PHE A 7 0.72 -10.43 -8.65
CA PHE A 7 0.90 -9.79 -9.96
C PHE A 7 0.17 -10.52 -11.07
N ASN A 8 0.24 -11.85 -11.10
CA ASN A 8 -0.45 -12.66 -12.13
C ASN A 8 -1.93 -12.92 -11.80
N GLY A 9 -2.37 -12.64 -10.59
CA GLY A 9 -3.73 -12.81 -10.12
C GLY A 9 -4.36 -11.50 -9.68
N LYS A 10 -4.11 -11.10 -8.43
CA LYS A 10 -4.83 -9.99 -7.77
C LYS A 10 -4.54 -8.59 -8.31
N LEU A 11 -3.39 -8.37 -8.96
CA LEU A 11 -3.00 -7.07 -9.52
C LEU A 11 -3.13 -6.97 -11.04
N LYS A 12 -3.54 -8.04 -11.72
CA LYS A 12 -3.68 -8.07 -13.19
C LYS A 12 -4.68 -7.01 -13.70
N GLU A 13 -5.70 -6.72 -12.92
CA GLU A 13 -6.75 -5.77 -13.28
C GLU A 13 -6.23 -4.32 -13.38
N TYR A 14 -5.10 -4.00 -12.79
CA TYR A 14 -4.46 -2.69 -12.98
C TYR A 14 -3.86 -2.50 -14.38
N ARG A 15 -3.81 -3.56 -15.20
CA ARG A 15 -3.27 -3.54 -16.57
C ARG A 15 -1.86 -2.95 -16.65
N ILE A 16 -1.04 -3.25 -15.64
CA ILE A 16 0.37 -2.90 -15.64
C ILE A 16 1.11 -3.94 -16.49
N ASN A 17 1.91 -3.49 -17.44
CA ASN A 17 2.74 -4.39 -18.25
C ASN A 17 3.92 -4.91 -17.41
N LEU A 18 3.67 -5.95 -16.64
CA LEU A 18 4.63 -6.62 -15.78
C LEU A 18 4.60 -8.12 -16.04
N GLU A 19 5.76 -8.69 -16.20
CA GLU A 19 5.95 -10.14 -16.07
C GLU A 19 6.34 -10.47 -14.63
N SER A 20 5.62 -11.38 -14.01
CA SER A 20 5.93 -11.86 -12.67
C SER A 20 6.63 -13.21 -12.72
N VAL A 21 7.87 -13.24 -12.26
CA VAL A 21 8.72 -14.43 -12.29
C VAL A 21 8.94 -14.99 -10.89
N ASP A 22 8.59 -16.26 -10.71
CA ASP A 22 8.95 -17.01 -9.51
C ASP A 22 10.26 -17.76 -9.71
N LEU A 23 11.30 -17.34 -9.02
CA LEU A 23 12.60 -18.03 -9.00
C LEU A 23 12.57 -19.25 -8.06
N ASN A 24 11.39 -19.69 -7.59
CA ASN A 24 11.21 -20.82 -6.67
C ASN A 24 12.07 -20.71 -5.39
N LEU A 25 12.19 -19.51 -4.87
CA LEU A 25 12.92 -19.28 -3.61
C LEU A 25 12.08 -19.62 -2.36
N LYS A 26 10.89 -20.14 -2.54
CA LYS A 26 9.92 -20.82 -1.65
C LYS A 26 9.59 -20.24 -0.27
N TYR A 27 10.03 -19.03 0.10
CA TYR A 27 9.78 -18.49 1.43
C TYR A 27 9.28 -17.05 1.36
N PHE A 28 8.56 -16.66 2.37
CA PHE A 28 8.28 -15.26 2.63
C PHE A 28 9.60 -14.54 2.97
N GLY A 29 10.23 -13.98 1.95
CA GLY A 29 11.55 -13.38 1.99
C GLY A 29 12.68 -14.37 1.72
N PHE A 30 13.84 -13.80 1.41
CA PHE A 30 15.04 -14.58 1.11
C PHE A 30 15.66 -15.19 2.37
N ARG A 31 16.33 -16.35 2.18
CA ARG A 31 17.17 -17.01 3.17
C ARG A 31 18.62 -17.03 2.69
N TRP A 32 19.59 -17.19 3.60
CA TRP A 32 21.02 -17.14 3.25
C TRP A 32 21.44 -18.16 2.19
N TRP A 33 20.90 -19.38 2.23
CA TRP A 33 21.19 -20.41 1.22
C TRP A 33 20.75 -20.02 -0.20
N HIS A 34 19.89 -19.01 -0.37
CA HIS A 34 19.53 -18.50 -1.70
C HIS A 34 20.72 -17.86 -2.42
N LEU A 35 21.76 -17.44 -1.72
CA LEU A 35 23.03 -16.97 -2.33
C LEU A 35 23.64 -18.01 -3.29
N LEU A 36 23.52 -19.29 -2.96
CA LEU A 36 24.08 -20.39 -3.74
C LEU A 36 23.25 -20.73 -4.98
N VAL A 37 21.95 -20.51 -4.92
CA VAL A 37 21.01 -20.99 -5.95
C VAL A 37 20.42 -19.90 -6.84
N ALA A 38 20.51 -18.62 -6.45
CA ALA A 38 19.84 -17.51 -7.17
C ALA A 38 20.27 -17.43 -8.65
N LYS A 39 21.59 -17.44 -8.91
CA LYS A 39 22.14 -17.44 -10.29
C LYS A 39 21.66 -18.65 -11.08
N LYS A 40 21.81 -19.86 -10.54
CA LYS A 40 21.40 -21.10 -11.22
C LYS A 40 19.91 -21.11 -11.55
N ARG A 41 19.07 -20.59 -10.65
CA ARG A 41 17.62 -20.53 -10.87
C ARG A 41 17.22 -19.49 -11.91
N ALA A 42 17.88 -18.34 -11.95
CA ALA A 42 17.67 -17.35 -13.00
C ALA A 42 18.01 -17.93 -14.38
N LEU A 43 19.19 -18.52 -14.53
CA LEU A 43 19.64 -19.17 -15.76
C LEU A 43 18.69 -20.32 -16.20
N LYS A 44 18.24 -21.16 -15.26
CA LYS A 44 17.27 -22.25 -15.56
C LYS A 44 15.92 -21.73 -16.08
N ARG A 45 15.59 -20.49 -15.80
CA ARG A 45 14.37 -19.81 -16.28
C ARG A 45 14.59 -19.04 -17.59
N GLY A 46 15.76 -19.18 -18.20
CA GLY A 46 16.10 -18.51 -19.47
C GLY A 46 16.63 -17.08 -19.31
N TYR A 47 16.78 -16.59 -18.07
CA TYR A 47 17.34 -15.25 -17.84
C TYR A 47 18.87 -15.33 -17.82
N SER A 48 19.50 -15.08 -18.96
CA SER A 48 20.97 -15.07 -19.07
C SER A 48 21.60 -13.88 -18.34
N LYS A 49 21.03 -12.68 -18.52
CA LYS A 49 21.50 -11.44 -17.94
C LYS A 49 20.37 -10.40 -17.97
N PHE A 50 20.28 -9.55 -16.94
CA PHE A 50 19.39 -8.38 -16.91
C PHE A 50 20.21 -7.12 -17.16
N ASP A 51 19.64 -6.15 -17.89
CA ASP A 51 20.28 -4.85 -18.08
C ASP A 51 20.31 -4.09 -16.74
N LEU A 52 19.23 -4.14 -15.98
CA LEU A 52 19.12 -3.49 -14.68
C LEU A 52 18.34 -4.36 -13.69
N ILE A 53 18.88 -4.53 -12.49
CA ILE A 53 18.15 -5.06 -11.33
C ILE A 53 17.91 -3.93 -10.33
N ILE A 54 16.64 -3.70 -9.98
CA ILE A 54 16.22 -2.71 -8.98
C ILE A 54 15.81 -3.44 -7.70
N ASP A 55 16.60 -3.28 -6.63
CA ASP A 55 16.26 -3.76 -5.29
C ASP A 55 15.56 -2.65 -4.50
N LEU A 56 14.25 -2.79 -4.32
CA LEU A 56 13.43 -1.88 -3.53
C LEU A 56 13.41 -2.22 -2.03
N GLN A 57 14.12 -3.29 -1.63
CA GLN A 57 14.09 -3.78 -0.26
C GLN A 57 15.40 -3.43 0.48
N THR A 58 15.61 -2.48 1.15
CA THR A 58 16.81 -2.08 1.92
C THR A 58 17.28 -3.11 2.97
N LYS A 59 17.40 -4.40 2.59
CA LYS A 59 17.83 -5.50 3.46
C LYS A 59 19.09 -6.15 2.92
N PHE A 60 20.18 -6.07 3.68
CA PHE A 60 21.52 -6.55 3.32
C PHE A 60 21.50 -7.94 2.65
N ARG A 61 20.91 -8.94 3.31
CA ARG A 61 20.81 -10.30 2.76
C ARG A 61 20.09 -10.34 1.41
N ASN A 62 19.00 -9.58 1.26
CA ASN A 62 18.21 -9.59 0.02
C ASN A 62 19.01 -8.96 -1.13
N SER A 63 19.68 -7.85 -0.88
CA SER A 63 20.54 -7.19 -1.87
C SER A 63 21.67 -8.10 -2.33
N LEU A 64 22.35 -8.80 -1.39
CA LEU A 64 23.38 -9.78 -1.72
C LEU A 64 22.85 -10.91 -2.61
N ILE A 65 21.68 -11.45 -2.30
CA ILE A 65 21.08 -12.54 -3.08
C ILE A 65 20.69 -12.08 -4.48
N LEU A 66 20.06 -10.91 -4.59
CA LEU A 66 19.69 -10.33 -5.88
C LEU A 66 20.92 -10.01 -6.73
N LYS A 67 22.00 -9.52 -6.13
CA LYS A 67 23.27 -9.25 -6.81
C LYS A 67 23.94 -10.51 -7.37
N ARG A 68 23.58 -11.71 -6.93
CA ARG A 68 24.04 -12.99 -7.52
C ARG A 68 23.37 -13.31 -8.86
N ILE A 69 22.25 -12.68 -9.18
CA ILE A 69 21.59 -12.85 -10.48
C ILE A 69 22.40 -12.06 -11.52
N PRO A 70 22.71 -12.62 -12.71
CA PRO A 70 23.47 -11.92 -13.72
C PRO A 70 22.81 -10.61 -14.15
N HIS A 71 23.56 -9.53 -14.14
CA HIS A 71 23.08 -8.19 -14.47
C HIS A 71 24.20 -7.29 -14.99
N GLU A 72 23.85 -6.23 -15.69
CA GLU A 72 24.75 -5.14 -16.05
C GLU A 72 24.82 -4.09 -14.96
N GLN A 73 23.65 -3.57 -14.59
CA GLN A 73 23.52 -2.56 -13.56
C GLN A 73 22.69 -3.08 -12.38
N PHE A 74 23.04 -2.65 -11.19
CA PHE A 74 22.36 -3.00 -9.96
C PHE A 74 22.08 -1.74 -9.14
N TYR A 75 20.81 -1.51 -8.82
CA TYR A 75 20.38 -0.43 -7.95
C TYR A 75 19.90 -1.00 -6.62
N SER A 76 20.41 -0.50 -5.51
CA SER A 76 19.92 -0.78 -4.15
C SER A 76 20.27 0.36 -3.21
N ARG A 77 19.37 0.68 -2.30
CA ARG A 77 19.59 1.64 -1.21
C ARG A 77 20.15 0.99 0.07
N THR A 78 20.48 -0.27 0.02
CA THR A 78 21.07 -1.00 1.16
C THR A 78 22.45 -0.45 1.46
N LEU A 79 22.72 -0.12 2.73
CA LEU A 79 23.96 0.49 3.21
C LEU A 79 24.35 1.72 2.35
N ASP A 80 23.42 2.66 2.23
CA ASP A 80 23.57 3.90 1.47
C ASP A 80 24.06 3.70 0.03
N GLY A 81 23.55 2.61 -0.59
CA GLY A 81 23.86 2.30 -1.99
C GLY A 81 25.17 1.52 -2.20
N PHE A 82 25.76 0.96 -1.15
CA PHE A 82 27.02 0.19 -1.24
C PHE A 82 27.01 -0.91 -2.31
N PHE A 83 25.85 -1.54 -2.54
CA PHE A 83 25.70 -2.59 -3.55
C PHE A 83 25.42 -2.06 -4.96
N SER A 84 25.07 -0.80 -5.11
CA SER A 84 24.75 -0.21 -6.42
C SER A 84 26.00 -0.15 -7.32
N SER A 85 25.78 -0.30 -8.62
CA SER A 85 26.83 -0.18 -9.63
C SER A 85 27.38 1.24 -9.73
N LYS A 86 26.55 2.24 -9.43
CA LYS A 86 26.94 3.65 -9.31
C LYS A 86 26.62 4.16 -7.91
N LYS A 87 27.45 5.02 -7.36
CA LYS A 87 27.17 5.73 -6.09
C LYS A 87 26.22 6.89 -6.35
N ILE A 88 25.15 6.96 -5.55
CA ILE A 88 24.18 8.04 -5.58
C ILE A 88 24.39 8.87 -4.32
N LYS A 89 24.69 10.14 -4.48
CA LYS A 89 24.70 11.09 -3.37
C LYS A 89 23.30 11.71 -3.22
N SER A 90 22.49 11.15 -2.33
CA SER A 90 21.13 11.65 -2.08
C SER A 90 20.70 11.35 -0.65
N ASN A 91 20.14 12.34 0.00
CA ASN A 91 19.50 12.21 1.31
C ASN A 91 18.01 11.88 1.20
N SER A 92 17.47 11.79 -0.01
CA SER A 92 16.06 11.47 -0.23
C SER A 92 15.73 10.05 0.19
N LEU A 93 14.58 9.88 0.85
CA LEU A 93 13.98 8.57 1.14
C LEU A 93 13.09 8.07 -0.02
N ASP A 94 12.89 8.89 -1.04
CA ASP A 94 12.09 8.53 -2.20
C ASP A 94 12.87 7.64 -3.15
N HIS A 95 12.32 6.45 -3.43
CA HIS A 95 12.93 5.50 -4.33
C HIS A 95 12.95 5.97 -5.79
N LEU A 96 11.95 6.72 -6.24
CA LEU A 96 11.91 7.21 -7.62
C LEU A 96 12.94 8.30 -7.86
N GLU A 97 13.08 9.28 -6.94
CA GLU A 97 14.13 10.29 -7.01
C GLU A 97 15.52 9.66 -7.08
N ASN A 98 15.77 8.70 -6.18
CA ASN A 98 17.07 8.02 -6.17
C ASN A 98 17.31 7.18 -7.42
N LEU A 99 16.26 6.57 -7.98
CA LEU A 99 16.39 5.81 -9.22
C LEU A 99 16.62 6.72 -10.42
N SER A 100 15.94 7.89 -10.50
CA SER A 100 16.21 8.92 -11.51
C SER A 100 17.68 9.34 -11.49
N LEU A 101 18.23 9.64 -10.32
CA LEU A 101 19.66 9.96 -10.16
C LEU A 101 20.59 8.82 -10.59
N PHE A 102 20.16 7.56 -10.35
CA PHE A 102 20.96 6.40 -10.74
C PHE A 102 21.01 6.19 -12.24
N ILE A 103 19.88 6.30 -12.93
CA ILE A 103 19.79 6.12 -14.39
C ILE A 103 20.14 7.39 -15.16
N GLU A 104 20.32 8.53 -14.45
CA GLU A 104 20.60 9.85 -15.04
C GLU A 104 19.50 10.31 -16.01
N ASP A 105 18.24 9.99 -15.67
CA ASP A 105 17.05 10.32 -16.44
C ASP A 105 15.87 10.62 -15.52
N ASP A 106 14.95 11.45 -15.98
CA ASP A 106 13.77 11.85 -15.22
C ASP A 106 12.71 10.74 -15.21
N ILE A 107 12.51 10.11 -14.07
CA ILE A 107 11.39 9.20 -13.86
C ILE A 107 10.16 9.99 -13.45
N VAL A 108 9.27 10.23 -14.40
CA VAL A 108 8.01 10.94 -14.14
C VAL A 108 7.05 10.05 -13.33
N ARG A 109 6.57 10.57 -12.19
CA ARG A 109 5.47 9.95 -11.45
C ARG A 109 4.19 10.11 -12.25
N LEU A 110 3.65 8.99 -12.72
CA LEU A 110 2.38 8.98 -13.44
C LEU A 110 1.22 8.87 -12.46
N ASP A 111 0.25 9.77 -12.58
CA ASP A 111 -1.04 9.63 -11.91
C ASP A 111 -1.80 8.45 -12.50
N TYR A 112 -2.15 7.50 -11.64
CA TYR A 112 -2.95 6.38 -12.08
C TYR A 112 -4.39 6.85 -12.40
N LYS A 113 -4.83 6.56 -13.62
CA LYS A 113 -6.19 6.91 -14.06
C LYS A 113 -7.14 5.75 -13.76
N VAL A 114 -8.02 5.91 -12.79
CA VAL A 114 -8.99 4.89 -12.36
C VAL A 114 -9.87 4.40 -13.52
N ASN A 115 -10.18 5.24 -14.51
CA ASN A 115 -10.95 4.86 -15.68
C ASN A 115 -10.26 3.82 -16.59
N LYS A 116 -8.96 3.55 -16.38
CA LYS A 116 -8.25 2.45 -17.05
C LYS A 116 -8.55 1.07 -16.46
N LEU A 117 -9.18 1.02 -15.28
CA LEU A 117 -9.64 -0.25 -14.72
C LEU A 117 -10.67 -0.94 -15.62
N PRO A 118 -10.78 -2.27 -15.58
CA PRO A 118 -11.80 -3.01 -16.30
C PRO A 118 -13.21 -2.48 -16.02
N LYS A 119 -14.04 -2.41 -17.04
CA LYS A 119 -15.42 -1.88 -16.92
C LYS A 119 -16.25 -2.63 -15.89
N GLU A 120 -16.05 -3.94 -15.75
CA GLU A 120 -16.69 -4.77 -14.73
C GLU A 120 -16.37 -4.33 -13.29
N ILE A 121 -15.11 -3.98 -13.03
CA ILE A 121 -14.65 -3.46 -11.73
C ILE A 121 -15.31 -2.11 -11.44
N LEU A 122 -15.35 -1.22 -12.42
CA LEU A 122 -15.98 0.11 -12.28
C LEU A 122 -17.50 0.00 -12.08
N LYS A 123 -18.16 -0.90 -12.81
CA LYS A 123 -19.60 -1.18 -12.62
C LYS A 123 -19.88 -1.73 -11.24
N GLU A 124 -19.06 -2.67 -10.77
CA GLU A 124 -19.23 -3.26 -9.44
C GLU A 124 -19.03 -2.20 -8.34
N ALA A 125 -18.01 -1.37 -8.45
CA ALA A 125 -17.80 -0.27 -7.50
C ALA A 125 -19.01 0.69 -7.46
N LYS A 126 -19.61 1.01 -8.63
CA LYS A 126 -20.82 1.82 -8.71
C LYS A 126 -22.04 1.13 -8.10
N ARG A 127 -22.16 -0.20 -8.26
CA ARG A 127 -23.25 -0.99 -7.65
C ARG A 127 -23.16 -1.00 -6.13
N LEU A 128 -21.93 -1.14 -5.60
CA LEU A 128 -21.68 -1.24 -4.15
C LEU A 128 -21.78 0.11 -3.44
N LEU A 129 -21.38 1.18 -4.11
CA LEU A 129 -21.44 2.55 -3.60
C LEU A 129 -22.12 3.45 -4.65
N PRO A 130 -23.47 3.36 -4.80
CA PRO A 130 -24.19 4.04 -5.89
C PRO A 130 -24.26 5.56 -5.76
N ASN A 131 -24.24 6.07 -4.52
CA ASN A 131 -24.43 7.49 -4.21
C ASN A 131 -23.09 8.25 -4.11
N SER A 132 -23.15 9.41 -3.52
CA SER A 132 -22.04 10.26 -3.06
C SER A 132 -22.08 10.39 -1.53
N ASN A 133 -21.17 11.15 -0.93
CA ASN A 133 -21.07 11.42 0.52
C ASN A 133 -20.54 10.24 1.35
N TYR A 134 -19.67 9.47 0.77
CA TYR A 134 -18.99 8.39 1.47
C TYR A 134 -17.67 8.83 2.09
N VAL A 135 -17.41 8.38 3.31
CA VAL A 135 -16.08 8.46 3.95
C VAL A 135 -15.55 7.04 4.17
N GLY A 136 -14.42 6.74 3.54
CA GLY A 136 -13.79 5.43 3.62
C GLY A 136 -12.92 5.26 4.84
N PHE A 137 -12.91 4.06 5.44
CA PHE A 137 -12.07 3.68 6.56
C PHE A 137 -11.26 2.44 6.23
N SER A 138 -9.93 2.55 6.27
CA SER A 138 -9.00 1.42 6.17
C SER A 138 -8.32 1.20 7.52
N ILE A 139 -8.78 0.21 8.26
CA ILE A 139 -8.49 0.05 9.69
C ILE A 139 -7.64 -1.17 10.02
N THR A 140 -7.56 -2.15 9.11
CA THR A 140 -6.84 -3.41 9.37
C THR A 140 -5.35 -3.27 9.13
N GLN A 141 -4.54 -3.88 9.99
CA GLN A 141 -3.10 -4.00 9.81
C GLN A 141 -2.71 -5.44 9.47
N GLY A 142 -1.76 -5.61 8.56
CA GLY A 142 -1.32 -6.95 8.14
C GLY A 142 -0.40 -7.66 9.13
N ASN A 143 0.20 -6.93 10.10
CA ASN A 143 1.12 -7.49 11.11
C ASN A 143 0.90 -6.76 12.44
N GLU A 144 0.33 -7.46 13.39
CA GLU A 144 -0.06 -6.94 14.71
C GLU A 144 1.14 -6.49 15.57
N TYR A 145 2.28 -7.13 15.42
CA TYR A 145 3.50 -6.74 16.16
C TYR A 145 3.97 -5.31 15.88
N ARG A 146 3.53 -4.71 14.79
CA ARG A 146 3.92 -3.34 14.43
C ARG A 146 3.14 -2.25 15.16
N LYS A 147 2.09 -2.60 15.91
CA LYS A 147 1.26 -1.66 16.70
C LYS A 147 0.84 -0.41 15.94
N LYS A 148 0.37 -0.59 14.70
CA LYS A 148 -0.04 0.50 13.81
C LYS A 148 -1.54 0.79 13.85
N SER A 149 -2.30 0.04 14.63
CA SER A 149 -3.76 0.16 14.68
C SER A 149 -4.16 1.33 15.55
N TRP A 150 -4.95 2.23 14.98
CA TRP A 150 -5.74 3.17 15.74
C TRP A 150 -6.92 2.44 16.36
N SER A 151 -7.34 2.83 17.54
CA SER A 151 -8.38 2.13 18.31
C SER A 151 -9.69 1.99 17.52
N ILE A 152 -10.26 0.80 17.54
CA ILE A 152 -11.57 0.57 16.93
C ILE A 152 -12.66 1.50 17.49
N TYR A 153 -12.58 1.82 18.77
CA TYR A 153 -13.52 2.77 19.41
C TYR A 153 -13.38 4.18 18.85
N LYS A 154 -12.15 4.62 18.52
CA LYS A 154 -11.93 5.92 17.88
C LYS A 154 -12.44 5.92 16.43
N PHE A 155 -12.26 4.82 15.69
CA PHE A 155 -12.83 4.68 14.35
C PHE A 155 -14.36 4.71 14.36
N THR A 156 -15.00 3.98 15.27
CA THR A 156 -16.47 3.95 15.37
C THR A 156 -17.04 5.26 15.91
N ALA A 157 -16.36 5.92 16.86
CA ALA A 157 -16.71 7.26 17.30
C ALA A 157 -16.64 8.27 16.15
N LEU A 158 -15.56 8.25 15.35
CA LEU A 158 -15.44 9.11 14.18
C LEU A 158 -16.54 8.80 13.16
N ALA A 159 -16.83 7.51 12.90
CA ALA A 159 -17.89 7.08 11.99
C ALA A 159 -19.27 7.60 12.41
N ASN A 160 -19.60 7.54 13.69
CA ASN A 160 -20.88 8.09 14.21
C ASN A 160 -20.92 9.62 14.06
N ARG A 161 -19.81 10.31 14.27
CA ARG A 161 -19.75 11.77 14.10
C ARG A 161 -19.86 12.23 12.64
N ILE A 162 -19.39 11.42 11.67
CA ILE A 162 -19.61 11.74 10.25
C ILE A 162 -21.05 11.43 9.80
N LEU A 163 -21.71 10.44 10.41
CA LEU A 163 -23.14 10.18 10.17
C LEU A 163 -24.00 11.39 10.55
N SER A 164 -23.69 12.06 11.68
CA SER A 164 -24.39 13.28 12.08
C SER A 164 -24.18 14.46 11.11
N LYS A 165 -23.18 14.36 10.22
CA LYS A 165 -22.91 15.32 9.12
C LYS A 165 -23.44 14.83 7.76
N ASN A 166 -24.40 13.89 7.74
CA ASN A 166 -24.99 13.30 6.53
C ASN A 166 -23.97 12.63 5.60
N LYS A 167 -22.89 12.09 6.16
CA LYS A 167 -21.89 11.29 5.42
C LYS A 167 -21.99 9.84 5.84
N VAL A 168 -21.78 8.92 4.93
CA VAL A 168 -21.91 7.47 5.16
C VAL A 168 -20.54 6.83 5.33
N PRO A 169 -20.27 6.16 6.47
CA PRO A 169 -19.02 5.46 6.70
C PRO A 169 -18.94 4.16 5.90
N VAL A 170 -17.83 3.96 5.23
CA VAL A 170 -17.52 2.77 4.41
C VAL A 170 -16.27 2.13 4.93
N PHE A 171 -16.36 0.91 5.46
CA PHE A 171 -15.22 0.19 6.02
C PHE A 171 -14.67 -0.84 5.02
N PHE A 172 -13.37 -0.75 4.76
CA PHE A 172 -12.63 -1.69 3.91
C PHE A 172 -11.99 -2.74 4.82
N ILE A 173 -12.66 -3.88 4.95
CA ILE A 173 -12.27 -4.99 5.82
C ILE A 173 -12.42 -6.30 5.06
N GLU A 174 -11.42 -7.16 5.16
CA GLU A 174 -11.43 -8.48 4.53
C GLU A 174 -12.59 -9.33 5.05
N LYS A 175 -13.25 -10.10 4.18
CA LYS A 175 -14.43 -10.92 4.48
C LYS A 175 -14.24 -11.89 5.65
N ASN A 176 -13.01 -12.37 5.88
CA ASN A 176 -12.68 -13.31 6.94
C ASN A 176 -12.55 -12.68 8.34
N LYS A 177 -12.67 -11.37 8.47
CA LYS A 177 -12.61 -10.63 9.74
C LYS A 177 -14.00 -10.44 10.34
N ILE A 178 -14.78 -11.53 10.47
CA ILE A 178 -16.20 -11.51 10.85
C ILE A 178 -16.40 -10.79 12.19
N ASP A 179 -15.67 -11.16 13.23
CA ASP A 179 -15.81 -10.56 14.57
C ASP A 179 -15.59 -9.05 14.58
N LEU A 180 -14.62 -8.56 13.76
CA LEU A 180 -14.37 -7.13 13.63
C LEU A 180 -15.53 -6.42 12.92
N ILE A 181 -16.08 -7.03 11.89
CA ILE A 181 -17.22 -6.50 11.13
C ILE A 181 -18.45 -6.42 12.02
N GLU A 182 -18.75 -7.47 12.78
CA GLU A 182 -19.89 -7.49 13.71
C GLU A 182 -19.74 -6.44 14.82
N LYS A 183 -18.52 -6.33 15.38
CA LYS A 183 -18.22 -5.30 16.38
C LYS A 183 -18.48 -3.89 15.86
N ILE A 184 -18.12 -3.61 14.59
CA ILE A 184 -18.37 -2.29 13.98
C ILE A 184 -19.85 -2.11 13.68
N LYS A 185 -20.53 -3.11 13.12
CA LYS A 185 -21.98 -3.05 12.85
C LYS A 185 -22.81 -2.74 14.09
N ASN A 186 -22.45 -3.36 15.23
CA ASN A 186 -23.14 -3.11 16.50
C ASN A 186 -22.97 -1.67 16.98
N GLN A 187 -21.84 -1.00 16.68
CA GLN A 187 -21.58 0.38 17.10
C GLN A 187 -21.96 1.42 16.05
N VAL A 188 -21.98 1.03 14.78
CA VAL A 188 -22.27 1.90 13.62
C VAL A 188 -23.18 1.13 12.64
N PRO A 189 -24.48 0.96 12.95
CA PRO A 189 -25.39 0.14 12.12
C PRO A 189 -25.51 0.61 10.67
N ALA A 190 -25.32 1.90 10.39
CA ALA A 190 -25.36 2.50 9.06
C ALA A 190 -24.03 2.33 8.26
N ALA A 191 -23.03 1.66 8.82
CA ALA A 191 -21.77 1.43 8.13
C ALA A 191 -21.92 0.47 6.95
N ILE A 192 -21.26 0.80 5.84
CA ILE A 192 -21.22 -0.05 4.64
C ILE A 192 -19.91 -0.84 4.60
N PHE A 193 -20.00 -2.12 4.23
CA PHE A 193 -18.88 -3.05 4.06
C PHE A 193 -18.93 -3.60 2.63
N PRO A 194 -18.38 -2.90 1.64
CA PRO A 194 -18.58 -3.23 0.24
C PRO A 194 -18.01 -4.61 -0.14
N GLU A 195 -16.89 -5.03 0.48
CA GLU A 195 -16.25 -6.30 0.17
C GLU A 195 -17.12 -7.51 0.54
N LEU A 196 -18.05 -7.38 1.52
CA LEU A 196 -18.97 -8.47 1.88
C LEU A 196 -19.95 -8.78 0.75
N ASN A 197 -20.33 -7.77 -0.01
CA ASN A 197 -21.41 -7.81 -1.00
C ASN A 197 -20.88 -7.95 -2.45
N SER A 198 -19.60 -8.32 -2.62
CA SER A 198 -18.98 -8.51 -3.92
C SER A 198 -18.31 -9.87 -4.05
N ASN A 199 -18.42 -10.47 -5.22
CA ASN A 199 -17.64 -11.65 -5.59
C ASN A 199 -16.27 -11.27 -6.17
N LEU A 200 -16.06 -9.99 -6.50
CA LEU A 200 -14.81 -9.44 -7.01
C LEU A 200 -13.94 -8.94 -5.85
N SER A 201 -13.28 -9.85 -5.13
CA SER A 201 -12.35 -9.45 -4.06
C SER A 201 -10.93 -9.27 -4.61
N CYS A 202 -10.60 -8.07 -5.07
CA CYS A 202 -9.30 -7.76 -5.61
C CYS A 202 -8.86 -6.31 -5.29
N PRO A 203 -7.55 -6.01 -5.31
CA PRO A 203 -7.03 -4.65 -5.06
C PRO A 203 -7.59 -3.58 -5.99
N ALA A 204 -7.87 -3.92 -7.26
CA ALA A 204 -8.44 -3.01 -8.24
C ALA A 204 -9.86 -2.55 -7.84
N LEU A 205 -10.66 -3.42 -7.23
CA LEU A 205 -11.97 -3.06 -6.70
C LEU A 205 -11.84 -2.05 -5.56
N VAL A 206 -10.85 -2.21 -4.67
CA VAL A 206 -10.58 -1.23 -3.61
C VAL A 206 -10.28 0.15 -4.19
N THR A 207 -9.43 0.23 -5.22
CA THR A 207 -9.13 1.48 -5.92
C THR A 207 -10.37 2.08 -6.59
N ALA A 208 -11.19 1.25 -7.25
CA ALA A 208 -12.44 1.70 -7.87
C ALA A 208 -13.48 2.19 -6.84
N LEU A 209 -13.61 1.49 -5.72
CA LEU A 209 -14.46 1.93 -4.61
C LEU A 209 -13.95 3.25 -4.01
N ALA A 210 -12.63 3.36 -3.84
CA ALA A 210 -12.03 4.58 -3.31
C ALA A 210 -12.35 5.80 -4.19
N SER A 211 -12.40 5.66 -5.51
CA SER A 211 -12.76 6.77 -6.41
C SER A 211 -14.20 7.30 -6.23
N ARG A 212 -15.01 6.60 -5.45
CA ARG A 212 -16.39 7.00 -5.11
C ARG A 212 -16.51 7.65 -3.73
N LEU A 213 -15.41 7.79 -3.02
CA LEU A 213 -15.35 8.41 -1.69
C LEU A 213 -15.06 9.90 -1.80
N ASN A 214 -15.62 10.67 -0.89
CA ASN A 214 -15.26 12.09 -0.72
C ASN A 214 -13.90 12.22 0.00
N THR A 215 -13.66 11.33 0.95
CA THR A 215 -12.45 11.31 1.77
C THR A 215 -12.21 9.89 2.28
N ALA A 216 -10.97 9.54 2.52
CA ALA A 216 -10.63 8.30 3.21
C ALA A 216 -9.75 8.57 4.44
N VAL A 217 -10.01 7.83 5.52
CA VAL A 217 -9.17 7.77 6.72
C VAL A 217 -8.50 6.41 6.77
N SER A 218 -7.19 6.39 6.85
CA SER A 218 -6.42 5.14 6.82
C SER A 218 -5.27 5.15 7.81
N ILE A 219 -4.89 3.98 8.27
CA ILE A 219 -3.58 3.73 8.89
C ILE A 219 -2.55 3.33 7.82
N ASP A 220 -1.27 3.22 8.19
CA ASP A 220 -0.20 2.71 7.31
C ASP A 220 -0.40 1.21 7.00
N ASN A 221 -1.07 0.91 5.89
CA ASN A 221 -1.34 -0.44 5.41
C ASN A 221 -1.40 -0.52 3.86
N GLY A 222 -1.62 -1.72 3.32
CA GLY A 222 -1.71 -1.94 1.87
C GLY A 222 -2.92 -1.28 1.22
N ILE A 223 -4.06 -1.20 1.92
CA ILE A 223 -5.30 -0.58 1.42
C ILE A 223 -5.09 0.93 1.23
N MET A 224 -4.35 1.58 2.12
CA MET A 224 -3.97 2.99 1.98
C MET A 224 -3.34 3.28 0.60
N HIS A 225 -2.42 2.43 0.16
CA HIS A 225 -1.78 2.60 -1.15
C HIS A 225 -2.75 2.36 -2.31
N MET A 226 -3.66 1.39 -2.19
CA MET A 226 -4.70 1.16 -3.20
C MET A 226 -5.66 2.33 -3.30
N MET A 227 -6.09 2.91 -2.17
CA MET A 227 -6.93 4.10 -2.13
C MET A 227 -6.22 5.32 -2.72
N SER A 228 -4.93 5.47 -2.46
CA SER A 228 -4.16 6.61 -2.96
C SER A 228 -4.07 6.67 -4.49
N LEU A 229 -4.21 5.54 -5.19
CA LEU A 229 -4.27 5.49 -6.66
C LEU A 229 -5.54 6.15 -7.22
N ALA A 230 -6.57 6.31 -6.41
CA ALA A 230 -7.80 6.99 -6.83
C ALA A 230 -7.70 8.52 -6.78
N ASN A 231 -6.59 9.08 -6.30
CA ASN A 231 -6.33 10.52 -6.17
C ASN A 231 -7.43 11.29 -5.42
N ILE A 232 -8.01 10.69 -4.41
CA ILE A 232 -9.01 11.30 -3.53
C ILE A 232 -8.34 11.95 -2.31
N PRO A 233 -9.05 12.88 -1.61
CA PRO A 233 -8.61 13.37 -0.30
C PRO A 233 -8.44 12.21 0.69
N MET A 234 -7.30 12.16 1.36
CA MET A 234 -6.97 11.13 2.35
C MET A 234 -6.39 11.75 3.61
N ILE A 235 -6.74 11.17 4.75
CA ILE A 235 -6.11 11.42 6.05
C ILE A 235 -5.45 10.12 6.47
N VAL A 236 -4.13 10.15 6.62
CA VAL A 236 -3.37 8.95 6.97
C VAL A 236 -2.73 9.11 8.34
N LEU A 237 -3.05 8.17 9.22
CA LEU A 237 -2.59 8.14 10.60
C LEU A 237 -1.30 7.32 10.70
N PHE A 238 -0.26 7.93 11.25
CA PHE A 238 1.03 7.29 11.51
C PHE A 238 1.34 7.30 13.01
N GLY A 239 1.91 6.19 13.46
CA GLY A 239 2.45 6.04 14.81
C GLY A 239 3.92 5.58 14.74
N PRO A 240 4.23 4.29 14.91
CA PRO A 240 5.60 3.79 14.99
C PRO A 240 6.36 3.85 13.67
N THR A 241 5.68 3.86 12.52
CA THR A 241 6.29 3.84 11.20
C THR A 241 6.69 5.23 10.70
N ASN A 242 7.59 5.28 9.72
CA ASN A 242 8.10 6.53 9.16
C ASN A 242 7.16 7.04 8.05
N ALA A 243 6.41 8.11 8.32
CA ALA A 243 5.49 8.71 7.37
C ALA A 243 6.21 9.21 6.10
N ASN A 244 7.41 9.81 6.22
CA ASN A 244 8.17 10.30 5.06
C ASN A 244 8.51 9.19 4.07
N LYS A 245 8.64 7.94 4.57
CA LYS A 245 8.96 6.77 3.76
C LYS A 245 7.72 6.09 3.18
N PHE A 246 6.63 6.02 3.95
CA PHE A 246 5.50 5.13 3.63
C PHE A 246 4.22 5.86 3.24
N ALA A 247 4.09 7.16 3.55
CA ALA A 247 2.90 7.89 3.15
C ALA A 247 2.78 8.02 1.62
N PRO A 248 1.56 7.99 1.09
CA PRO A 248 1.32 8.29 -0.32
C PRO A 248 1.84 9.69 -0.69
N LYS A 249 2.51 9.78 -1.83
CA LYS A 249 3.14 11.02 -2.31
C LYS A 249 2.23 11.79 -3.28
N ASN A 250 0.95 11.93 -2.94
CA ASN A 250 0.02 12.75 -3.72
C ASN A 250 -0.39 14.00 -2.93
N LYS A 251 -0.80 15.05 -3.65
CA LYS A 251 -1.15 16.36 -3.09
C LYS A 251 -2.43 16.37 -2.23
N PHE A 252 -3.21 15.30 -2.28
CA PHE A 252 -4.48 15.20 -1.58
C PHE A 252 -4.36 14.46 -0.24
N THR A 253 -3.17 13.96 0.12
CA THR A 253 -2.96 13.23 1.35
C THR A 253 -2.51 14.18 2.47
N LYS A 254 -3.28 14.23 3.55
CA LYS A 254 -2.92 14.84 4.83
C LYS A 254 -2.40 13.77 5.77
N ILE A 255 -1.31 14.05 6.47
CA ILE A 255 -0.64 13.10 7.37
C ILE A 255 -0.81 13.58 8.80
N LEU A 256 -1.33 12.72 9.67
CA LEU A 256 -1.29 12.88 11.12
C LEU A 256 -0.26 11.89 11.68
N ASP A 257 0.92 12.37 12.04
CA ASP A 257 1.99 11.56 12.64
C ASP A 257 2.09 11.88 14.14
N SER A 258 1.73 10.90 14.97
CA SER A 258 1.75 11.04 16.44
C SER A 258 3.12 11.42 16.99
N LYS A 259 4.20 11.07 16.30
CA LYS A 259 5.56 11.47 16.68
C LYS A 259 5.80 12.97 16.50
N ILE A 260 5.14 13.59 15.53
CA ILE A 260 5.26 15.04 15.28
C ILE A 260 4.30 15.80 16.19
N ILE A 261 3.03 15.36 16.25
CA ILE A 261 1.95 16.08 16.94
C ILE A 261 2.06 15.90 18.46
N HIS A 262 2.20 14.65 18.91
CA HIS A 262 2.13 14.27 20.33
C HIS A 262 3.45 13.77 20.91
N LYS A 263 4.56 13.82 20.15
CA LYS A 263 5.91 13.36 20.57
C LYS A 263 5.95 11.90 21.03
N THR A 264 5.02 11.05 20.55
CA THR A 264 4.92 9.64 20.89
C THR A 264 4.80 8.75 19.66
N LYS A 265 5.21 7.49 19.78
CA LYS A 265 5.01 6.47 18.74
C LYS A 265 3.64 5.82 18.83
N ASP A 266 2.85 6.14 19.86
CA ASP A 266 1.51 5.58 20.00
C ASP A 266 0.54 6.30 19.06
N ILE A 267 0.04 5.59 18.06
CA ILE A 267 -0.95 6.11 17.11
C ILE A 267 -2.28 6.47 17.82
N ASN A 268 -2.56 5.88 18.97
CA ASN A 268 -3.76 6.15 19.75
C ASN A 268 -3.73 7.50 20.49
N SER A 269 -2.60 8.19 20.50
CA SER A 269 -2.55 9.58 20.98
C SER A 269 -3.26 10.54 20.03
N ILE A 270 -3.45 10.17 18.75
CA ILE A 270 -4.24 10.98 17.79
C ILE A 270 -5.70 10.93 18.21
N GLU A 271 -6.33 12.10 18.40
CA GLU A 271 -7.72 12.20 18.85
C GLU A 271 -8.71 12.27 17.69
N VAL A 272 -9.97 11.88 17.97
CA VAL A 272 -11.04 11.85 16.96
C VAL A 272 -11.29 13.24 16.38
N ASP A 273 -11.19 14.28 17.20
CA ASP A 273 -11.41 15.67 16.78
C ASP A 273 -10.35 16.16 15.81
N GLU A 274 -9.10 15.74 16.00
CA GLU A 274 -8.01 16.06 15.06
C GLU A 274 -8.28 15.49 13.68
N VAL A 275 -8.78 14.24 13.61
CA VAL A 275 -9.12 13.61 12.31
C VAL A 275 -10.36 14.24 11.72
N LEU A 276 -11.40 14.48 12.54
CA LEU A 276 -12.68 15.04 12.10
C LEU A 276 -12.52 16.46 11.52
N SER A 277 -11.61 17.27 12.07
CA SER A 277 -11.34 18.62 11.59
C SER A 277 -10.78 18.67 10.16
N LEU A 278 -10.28 17.55 9.66
CA LEU A 278 -9.69 17.42 8.32
C LEU A 278 -10.66 16.82 7.29
N ILE A 279 -11.82 16.28 7.72
CA ILE A 279 -12.90 15.71 6.89
C ILE A 279 -13.87 16.80 6.44
#